data_4cdacd451be34c8761340f1a464a3df6
#
_entry.id   4cdacd451be34c8761340f1a464a3df6
#
_cell.length_a   1.000
_cell.length_b   1.000
_cell.length_c   1.000
_cell.angle_alpha   90.00
_cell.angle_beta   90.00
_cell.angle_gamma   90.00
#
_symmetry.space_group_name_H-M   'P 1'
#
loop_
_entity.id
_entity.type
_entity.pdbx_description
1 polymer ?
#
loop_
_entity_poly.entity_id
_entity_poly.type
_entity_poly.pdbx_seq_one_letter_code
_entity_poly.pdbx_strand_id
1 'polypeptide(L)'
;RRAAQQRSGLDIEVVVGGPTVRRAKALRLGDYCLGLYGSHDYLDEYGTPTSIADLQRFPLVYFIDSMLQVDDLDLATSFAPAMRESATSTNVFVHVEATRASAGIGLLPCFMADRHPDLVRVLADSVSICLTYWLVTRAETLRRPEVAAVLDAITARVADQRDVLLGAR
;
A
#
# COMPACT_ATOMS: atom_id res chain seq x y z
N ARG A 1 8.04 8.55 17.14
CA ARG A 1 9.21 8.67 16.22
C ARG A 1 10.07 7.42 16.36
N ARG A 2 9.74 6.36 15.65
CA ARG A 2 10.69 5.27 15.44
C ARG A 2 11.37 5.56 14.10
N ALA A 3 12.60 6.11 14.16
CA ALA A 3 13.50 6.01 13.04
C ALA A 3 13.48 4.57 12.56
N ALA A 4 13.42 4.36 11.22
CA ALA A 4 13.58 3.04 10.66
C ALA A 4 14.78 2.40 11.36
N GLN A 5 14.53 1.43 12.23
CA GLN A 5 15.59 0.73 12.91
C GLN A 5 16.30 -0.04 11.81
N GLN A 6 17.46 0.44 11.38
CA GLN A 6 18.37 -0.33 10.56
C GLN A 6 18.57 -1.66 11.27
N ARG A 7 17.85 -2.69 10.85
CA ARG A 7 18.08 -4.04 11.32
C ARG A 7 19.51 -4.37 10.92
N SER A 8 20.36 -4.53 11.93
CA SER A 8 21.75 -4.92 11.71
C SER A 8 21.76 -6.23 10.92
N GLY A 9 22.42 -6.23 9.76
CA GLY A 9 22.54 -7.42 8.91
C GLY A 9 21.72 -7.41 7.61
N LEU A 10 20.91 -6.37 7.32
CA LEU A 10 20.26 -6.23 6.03
C LEU A 10 21.14 -5.45 5.04
N ASP A 11 21.29 -5.99 3.84
CA ASP A 11 21.97 -5.33 2.73
C ASP A 11 21.07 -4.31 2.02
N ILE A 12 19.78 -4.64 1.87
CA ILE A 12 18.77 -3.85 1.18
C ILE A 12 17.48 -3.87 2.00
N GLU A 13 16.84 -2.72 2.16
CA GLU A 13 15.52 -2.58 2.75
C GLU A 13 14.62 -1.81 1.79
N VAL A 14 13.40 -2.30 1.55
CA VAL A 14 12.38 -1.57 0.79
C VAL A 14 11.38 -1.00 1.79
N VAL A 15 11.17 0.32 1.73
CA VAL A 15 10.28 1.06 2.64
C VAL A 15 9.28 1.91 1.86
N VAL A 16 8.18 2.23 2.49
CA VAL A 16 7.15 3.14 1.97
C VAL A 16 7.34 4.52 2.61
N GLY A 17 7.18 5.57 1.80
CA GLY A 17 7.39 6.95 2.24
C GLY A 17 8.87 7.37 2.25
N GLY A 18 9.12 8.66 2.29
CA GLY A 18 10.48 9.22 2.28
C GLY A 18 11.28 8.85 3.53
N PRO A 19 12.31 8.00 3.44
CA PRO A 19 13.04 7.56 4.62
C PRO A 19 13.91 8.69 5.17
N THR A 20 13.79 8.94 6.47
CA THR A 20 14.74 9.79 7.20
C THR A 20 15.91 8.93 7.66
N VAL A 21 16.93 8.80 6.82
CA VAL A 21 18.07 7.92 7.13
C VAL A 21 19.35 8.72 7.38
N ARG A 22 20.00 8.44 8.51
CA ARG A 22 21.37 8.88 8.77
C ARG A 22 22.32 7.75 8.36
N ARG A 23 23.33 8.05 7.51
CA ARG A 23 24.37 7.12 7.04
C ARG A 23 23.89 5.98 6.11
N ALA A 24 22.74 6.12 5.46
CA ALA A 24 22.30 5.24 4.40
C ALA A 24 22.01 6.04 3.14
N LYS A 25 21.96 5.36 1.98
CA LYS A 25 21.46 5.91 0.72
C LYS A 25 20.02 5.47 0.54
N ALA A 26 19.16 6.42 0.22
CA ALA A 26 17.79 6.16 -0.20
C ALA A 26 17.70 6.38 -1.71
N LEU A 27 17.21 5.37 -2.43
CA LEU A 27 16.96 5.41 -3.86
C LEU A 27 15.46 5.27 -4.08
N ARG A 28 14.87 6.19 -4.84
CA ARG A 28 13.46 6.08 -5.23
C ARG A 28 13.31 4.88 -6.15
N LEU A 29 12.45 3.94 -5.77
CA LEU A 29 12.23 2.71 -6.52
C LEU A 29 11.07 2.86 -7.52
N GLY A 30 9.93 3.37 -7.09
CA GLY A 30 8.75 3.59 -7.91
C GLY A 30 7.53 3.89 -7.07
N ASP A 31 6.45 4.31 -7.74
CA ASP A 31 5.18 4.58 -7.10
C ASP A 31 4.23 3.40 -7.26
N TYR A 32 3.32 3.27 -6.31
CA TYR A 32 2.16 2.39 -6.38
C TYR A 32 0.96 3.10 -5.80
N CYS A 33 -0.25 2.72 -6.23
CA CYS A 33 -1.46 3.35 -5.76
C CYS A 33 -2.32 2.39 -4.95
N LEU A 34 -3.00 2.94 -3.95
CA LEU A 34 -4.06 2.31 -3.19
C LEU A 34 -5.40 2.74 -3.76
N GLY A 35 -6.36 1.82 -3.77
CA GLY A 35 -7.75 2.07 -4.12
C GLY A 35 -8.69 1.42 -3.12
N LEU A 36 -9.96 1.80 -3.16
CA LEU A 36 -11.01 1.16 -2.38
C LEU A 36 -11.57 -0.03 -3.16
N TYR A 37 -11.73 -1.16 -2.47
CA TYR A 37 -12.24 -2.40 -3.04
C TYR A 37 -13.27 -3.04 -2.12
N GLY A 38 -14.27 -3.68 -2.72
CA GLY A 38 -15.19 -4.58 -2.05
C GLY A 38 -15.28 -5.91 -2.79
N SER A 39 -15.64 -7.00 -2.09
CA SER A 39 -15.97 -8.23 -2.80
C SER A 39 -17.32 -8.09 -3.52
N HIS A 40 -17.54 -8.85 -4.59
CA HIS A 40 -18.83 -8.90 -5.27
C HIS A 40 -19.96 -9.22 -4.29
N ASP A 41 -19.80 -10.27 -3.48
CA ASP A 41 -20.80 -10.71 -2.51
C ASP A 41 -21.14 -9.60 -1.51
N TYR A 42 -20.12 -8.87 -1.01
CA TYR A 42 -20.33 -7.76 -0.10
C TYR A 42 -21.11 -6.62 -0.75
N LEU A 43 -20.74 -6.23 -1.97
CA LEU A 43 -21.39 -5.14 -2.69
C LEU A 43 -22.81 -5.48 -3.13
N ASP A 44 -23.08 -6.75 -3.43
CA ASP A 44 -24.42 -7.24 -3.76
C ASP A 44 -25.34 -7.20 -2.54
N GLU A 45 -24.81 -7.52 -1.34
CA GLU A 45 -25.60 -7.55 -0.10
C GLU A 45 -25.81 -6.14 0.49
N TYR A 46 -24.77 -5.30 0.53
CA TYR A 46 -24.78 -4.00 1.24
C TYR A 46 -24.86 -2.79 0.31
N GLY A 47 -24.78 -2.99 -0.99
CA GLY A 47 -24.74 -1.95 -2.01
C GLY A 47 -23.35 -1.41 -2.29
N THR A 48 -23.22 -0.70 -3.40
CA THR A 48 -21.96 -0.08 -3.83
C THR A 48 -21.95 1.40 -3.43
N PRO A 49 -20.89 1.91 -2.76
CA PRO A 49 -20.79 3.34 -2.48
C PRO A 49 -20.65 4.13 -3.79
N THR A 50 -21.44 5.19 -3.94
CA THR A 50 -21.46 6.06 -5.12
C THR A 50 -20.77 7.41 -4.88
N SER A 51 -20.49 7.73 -3.62
CA SER A 51 -19.80 8.96 -3.21
C SER A 51 -18.91 8.71 -1.98
N ILE A 52 -17.99 9.63 -1.71
CA ILE A 52 -17.17 9.61 -0.49
C ILE A 52 -18.06 9.68 0.75
N ALA A 53 -19.16 10.42 0.69
CA ALA A 53 -20.11 10.52 1.81
C ALA A 53 -20.79 9.18 2.14
N ASP A 54 -21.01 8.33 1.12
CA ASP A 54 -21.61 7.00 1.33
C ASP A 54 -20.69 6.08 2.15
N LEU A 55 -19.38 6.29 2.12
CA LEU A 55 -18.40 5.45 2.83
C LEU A 55 -18.66 5.37 4.34
N GLN A 56 -19.33 6.37 4.93
CA GLN A 56 -19.71 6.36 6.35
C GLN A 56 -20.59 5.16 6.75
N ARG A 57 -21.26 4.52 5.78
CA ARG A 57 -22.13 3.37 6.01
C ARG A 57 -21.42 2.04 5.94
N PHE A 58 -20.17 2.03 5.45
CA PHE A 58 -19.41 0.80 5.19
C PHE A 58 -18.27 0.64 6.20
N PRO A 59 -18.10 -0.57 6.76
CA PRO A 59 -16.91 -0.89 7.55
C PRO A 59 -15.64 -0.84 6.71
N LEU A 60 -14.58 -0.30 7.28
CA LEU A 60 -13.27 -0.19 6.63
C LEU A 60 -12.31 -1.30 7.10
N VAL A 61 -11.73 -2.01 6.15
CA VAL A 61 -10.59 -2.90 6.37
C VAL A 61 -9.31 -2.12 6.10
N TYR A 62 -8.50 -1.87 7.16
CA TYR A 62 -7.38 -0.96 7.06
C TYR A 62 -6.23 -1.27 8.04
N PHE A 63 -5.11 -0.55 7.87
CA PHE A 63 -3.96 -0.63 8.76
C PHE A 63 -4.22 -0.06 10.15
N ILE A 64 -3.48 -0.57 11.15
CA ILE A 64 -3.45 0.02 12.48
C ILE A 64 -2.61 1.30 12.45
N ASP A 65 -3.20 2.43 12.78
CA ASP A 65 -2.60 3.77 12.75
C ASP A 65 -1.24 3.89 13.44
N SER A 66 -1.02 3.13 14.50
CA SER A 66 0.21 3.21 15.31
C SER A 66 1.48 2.74 14.58
N MET A 67 1.36 2.10 13.41
CA MET A 67 2.49 1.52 12.68
C MET A 67 2.83 2.24 11.38
N LEU A 68 1.97 3.11 10.89
CA LEU A 68 2.17 3.87 9.67
C LEU A 68 2.65 5.28 10.02
N GLN A 69 3.96 5.49 9.96
CA GLN A 69 4.57 6.82 10.01
C GLN A 69 4.69 7.41 8.60
N VAL A 70 3.65 7.29 7.81
CA VAL A 70 3.57 7.88 6.48
C VAL A 70 2.50 8.96 6.56
N ASP A 71 2.92 10.22 6.60
CA ASP A 71 2.03 11.39 6.68
C ASP A 71 0.98 11.37 5.56
N ASP A 72 1.27 10.71 4.44
CA ASP A 72 0.37 10.54 3.31
C ASP A 72 -0.78 9.52 3.57
N LEU A 73 -0.69 8.70 4.61
CA LEU A 73 -1.74 7.74 4.99
C LEU A 73 -2.75 8.33 6.00
N ASP A 74 -2.46 9.48 6.59
CA ASP A 74 -3.47 10.31 7.25
C ASP A 74 -4.58 10.74 6.28
N LEU A 75 -4.33 10.64 4.97
CA LEU A 75 -5.34 10.82 3.95
C LEU A 75 -6.49 9.79 4.06
N ALA A 76 -6.24 8.57 4.51
CA ALA A 76 -7.32 7.60 4.71
C ALA A 76 -8.29 8.07 5.81
N THR A 77 -7.78 8.67 6.87
CA THR A 77 -8.61 9.31 7.91
C THR A 77 -9.34 10.54 7.37
N SER A 78 -8.81 11.22 6.35
CA SER A 78 -9.46 12.39 5.73
C SER A 78 -10.59 11.99 4.77
N PHE A 79 -10.50 10.81 4.12
CA PHE A 79 -11.58 10.30 3.25
C PHE A 79 -12.73 9.69 4.02
N ALA A 80 -12.44 9.08 5.15
CA ALA A 80 -13.41 8.29 5.87
C ALA A 80 -13.35 8.49 7.40
N PRO A 81 -13.38 9.74 7.91
CA PRO A 81 -13.27 9.99 9.35
C PRO A 81 -14.40 9.33 10.15
N ALA A 82 -15.41 8.79 9.47
CA ALA A 82 -16.59 8.17 10.06
C ALA A 82 -16.77 6.69 9.64
N MET A 83 -15.89 6.11 8.86
CA MET A 83 -15.96 4.66 8.58
C MET A 83 -15.66 3.89 9.87
N ARG A 84 -16.49 2.89 10.14
CA ARG A 84 -16.26 1.99 11.26
C ARG A 84 -15.08 1.08 10.92
N GLU A 85 -14.15 0.91 11.83
CA GLU A 85 -13.13 -0.14 11.70
C GLU A 85 -13.80 -1.50 11.73
N SER A 86 -13.59 -2.31 10.71
CA SER A 86 -14.06 -3.69 10.65
C SER A 86 -12.96 -4.67 11.04
N ALA A 87 -11.83 -4.58 10.34
CA ALA A 87 -10.66 -5.39 10.58
C ALA A 87 -9.40 -4.55 10.40
N THR A 88 -8.51 -4.59 11.38
CA THR A 88 -7.24 -3.89 11.35
C THR A 88 -6.10 -4.89 11.45
N SER A 89 -5.06 -4.71 10.65
CA SER A 89 -3.87 -5.54 10.66
C SER A 89 -2.66 -4.72 10.21
N THR A 90 -1.47 -5.18 10.58
CA THR A 90 -0.20 -4.66 10.06
C THR A 90 0.24 -5.36 8.78
N ASN A 91 -0.53 -6.34 8.32
CA ASN A 91 -0.21 -7.17 7.16
C ASN A 91 -1.22 -6.91 6.03
N VAL A 92 -0.71 -6.38 4.92
CA VAL A 92 -1.53 -6.05 3.75
C VAL A 92 -2.22 -7.27 3.11
N PHE A 93 -1.64 -8.47 3.21
CA PHE A 93 -2.29 -9.69 2.73
C PHE A 93 -3.54 -10.02 3.55
N VAL A 94 -3.52 -9.75 4.85
CA VAL A 94 -4.71 -9.90 5.71
C VAL A 94 -5.80 -8.93 5.28
N HIS A 95 -5.46 -7.70 4.87
CA HIS A 95 -6.46 -6.75 4.36
C HIS A 95 -7.10 -7.26 3.07
N VAL A 96 -6.30 -7.76 2.12
CA VAL A 96 -6.82 -8.35 0.88
C VAL A 96 -7.78 -9.51 1.20
N GLU A 97 -7.35 -10.46 2.01
CA GLU A 97 -8.18 -11.63 2.35
C GLU A 97 -9.42 -11.27 3.18
N ALA A 98 -9.33 -10.33 4.10
CA ALA A 98 -10.49 -9.85 4.85
C ALA A 98 -11.52 -9.18 3.93
N THR A 99 -11.06 -8.36 2.97
CA THR A 99 -11.95 -7.73 1.98
C THR A 99 -12.60 -8.78 1.08
N ARG A 100 -11.85 -9.79 0.63
CA ARG A 100 -12.36 -10.93 -0.15
C ARG A 100 -13.41 -11.75 0.65
N ALA A 101 -13.17 -11.88 1.95
CA ALA A 101 -14.11 -12.54 2.88
C ALA A 101 -15.30 -11.64 3.29
N SER A 102 -15.55 -10.54 2.58
CA SER A 102 -16.70 -9.64 2.82
C SER A 102 -16.69 -8.94 4.18
N ALA A 103 -15.51 -8.69 4.78
CA ALA A 103 -15.42 -7.99 6.05
C ALA A 103 -15.73 -6.48 5.94
N GLY A 104 -15.77 -5.93 4.72
CA GLY A 104 -16.05 -4.52 4.46
C GLY A 104 -15.33 -4.01 3.21
N ILE A 105 -15.23 -2.69 3.09
CA ILE A 105 -14.45 -2.02 2.03
C ILE A 105 -12.99 -1.93 2.48
N GLY A 106 -12.09 -2.46 1.66
CA GLY A 106 -10.64 -2.43 1.90
C GLY A 106 -9.94 -1.31 1.15
N LEU A 107 -9.04 -0.58 1.81
CA LEU A 107 -8.07 0.28 1.14
C LEU A 107 -6.83 -0.56 0.82
N LEU A 108 -6.71 -0.98 -0.44
CA LEU A 108 -5.76 -2.00 -0.87
C LEU A 108 -4.82 -1.49 -1.96
N PRO A 109 -3.56 -1.99 -2.04
CA PRO A 109 -2.72 -1.76 -3.20
C PRO A 109 -3.37 -2.31 -4.47
N CYS A 110 -3.54 -1.45 -5.48
CA CYS A 110 -4.21 -1.82 -6.72
C CYS A 110 -3.57 -3.05 -7.37
N PHE A 111 -2.23 -3.12 -7.41
CA PHE A 111 -1.49 -4.25 -7.99
C PHE A 111 -1.71 -5.58 -7.27
N MET A 112 -2.19 -5.57 -6.03
CA MET A 112 -2.57 -6.78 -5.30
C MET A 112 -4.04 -7.11 -5.55
N ALA A 113 -4.93 -6.14 -5.34
CA ALA A 113 -6.37 -6.33 -5.44
C ALA A 113 -6.83 -6.70 -6.86
N ASP A 114 -6.25 -6.08 -7.89
CA ASP A 114 -6.59 -6.32 -9.30
C ASP A 114 -6.27 -7.75 -9.81
N ARG A 115 -5.55 -8.55 -9.02
CA ARG A 115 -5.31 -9.96 -9.31
C ARG A 115 -6.47 -10.87 -8.90
N HIS A 116 -7.40 -10.34 -8.13
CA HIS A 116 -8.51 -11.09 -7.58
C HIS A 116 -9.80 -10.72 -8.31
N PRO A 117 -10.36 -11.62 -9.14
CA PRO A 117 -11.57 -11.32 -9.91
C PRO A 117 -12.83 -11.18 -9.05
N ASP A 118 -12.76 -11.62 -7.80
CA ASP A 118 -13.79 -11.47 -6.78
C ASP A 118 -13.81 -10.09 -6.10
N LEU A 119 -12.80 -9.23 -6.39
CA LEU A 119 -12.74 -7.86 -5.90
C LEU A 119 -13.12 -6.84 -6.98
N VAL A 120 -13.89 -5.85 -6.59
CA VAL A 120 -14.31 -4.73 -7.44
C VAL A 120 -13.77 -3.43 -6.87
N ARG A 121 -13.11 -2.63 -7.69
CA ARG A 121 -12.68 -1.28 -7.32
C ARG A 121 -13.90 -0.35 -7.27
N VAL A 122 -14.08 0.36 -6.16
CA VAL A 122 -15.15 1.32 -5.96
C VAL A 122 -14.58 2.73 -5.87
N LEU A 123 -15.33 3.73 -6.31
CA LEU A 123 -14.95 5.15 -6.31
C LEU A 123 -13.58 5.42 -6.98
N ALA A 124 -13.25 4.70 -8.05
CA ALA A 124 -11.94 4.76 -8.70
C ALA A 124 -11.53 6.18 -9.13
N ASP A 125 -12.49 6.99 -9.59
CA ASP A 125 -12.26 8.37 -10.03
C ASP A 125 -12.12 9.36 -8.86
N SER A 126 -12.57 8.98 -7.67
CA SER A 126 -12.62 9.86 -6.49
C SER A 126 -11.56 9.53 -5.45
N VAL A 127 -11.12 8.27 -5.38
CA VAL A 127 -10.17 7.79 -4.37
C VAL A 127 -9.03 7.03 -5.03
N SER A 128 -7.86 7.65 -5.02
CA SER A 128 -6.59 7.05 -5.44
C SER A 128 -5.46 7.67 -4.63
N ILE A 129 -4.79 6.89 -3.80
CA ILE A 129 -3.67 7.33 -2.96
C ILE A 129 -2.40 6.70 -3.50
N CYS A 130 -1.50 7.50 -4.05
CA CYS A 130 -0.24 6.99 -4.57
C CYS A 130 0.89 7.23 -3.57
N LEU A 131 1.63 6.18 -3.28
CA LEU A 131 2.75 6.12 -2.35
C LEU A 131 4.01 5.72 -3.10
N THR A 132 5.17 6.06 -2.54
CA THR A 132 6.46 5.75 -3.15
C THR A 132 7.19 4.67 -2.36
N TYR A 133 7.66 3.62 -3.05
CA TYR A 133 8.65 2.71 -2.54
C TYR A 133 10.05 3.32 -2.64
N TRP A 134 10.78 3.22 -1.55
CA TRP A 134 12.17 3.60 -1.47
C TRP A 134 13.02 2.39 -1.11
N LEU A 135 14.19 2.34 -1.71
CA LEU A 135 15.19 1.36 -1.42
C LEU A 135 16.26 2.01 -0.56
N VAL A 136 16.51 1.42 0.61
CA VAL A 136 17.49 1.92 1.58
C VAL A 136 18.63 0.91 1.68
N THR A 137 19.86 1.40 1.52
CA THR A 137 21.07 0.57 1.60
C THR A 137 22.25 1.38 2.09
N ARG A 138 23.32 0.73 2.52
CA ARG A 138 24.56 1.40 2.92
C ARG A 138 25.47 1.60 1.73
N ALA A 139 26.24 2.70 1.74
CA ALA A 139 27.15 3.00 0.66
C ALA A 139 28.22 1.90 0.43
N GLU A 140 28.64 1.25 1.52
CA GLU A 140 29.62 0.15 1.48
C GLU A 140 29.01 -1.09 0.83
N THR A 141 27.74 -1.38 1.13
CA THR A 141 26.99 -2.53 0.62
C THR A 141 26.80 -2.45 -0.90
N LEU A 142 26.62 -1.22 -1.44
CA LEU A 142 26.50 -0.98 -2.88
C LEU A 142 27.76 -1.35 -3.69
N ARG A 143 28.93 -1.49 -3.04
CA ARG A 143 30.16 -1.89 -3.71
C ARG A 143 30.24 -3.39 -3.97
N ARG A 144 29.35 -4.16 -3.37
CA ARG A 144 29.28 -5.62 -3.54
C ARG A 144 28.55 -5.94 -4.84
N PRO A 145 29.19 -6.68 -5.78
CA PRO A 145 28.59 -6.95 -7.11
C PRO A 145 27.24 -7.66 -7.03
N GLU A 146 27.08 -8.58 -6.09
CA GLU A 146 25.83 -9.32 -5.87
C GLU A 146 24.70 -8.40 -5.41
N VAL A 147 24.99 -7.40 -4.58
CA VAL A 147 24.00 -6.42 -4.14
C VAL A 147 23.61 -5.49 -5.27
N ALA A 148 24.58 -5.01 -6.04
CA ALA A 148 24.34 -4.19 -7.23
C ALA A 148 23.44 -4.92 -8.23
N ALA A 149 23.74 -6.20 -8.52
CA ALA A 149 22.93 -7.01 -9.44
C ALA A 149 21.46 -7.16 -8.96
N VAL A 150 21.24 -7.39 -7.66
CA VAL A 150 19.88 -7.45 -7.09
C VAL A 150 19.16 -6.11 -7.19
N LEU A 151 19.87 -5.00 -6.93
CA LEU A 151 19.32 -3.66 -7.06
C LEU A 151 18.88 -3.36 -8.49
N ASP A 152 19.73 -3.65 -9.46
CA ASP A 152 19.45 -3.45 -10.88
C ASP A 152 18.22 -4.27 -11.30
N ALA A 153 18.16 -5.55 -10.88
CA ALA A 153 17.05 -6.43 -11.17
C ALA A 153 15.72 -5.92 -10.58
N ILE A 154 15.72 -5.47 -9.31
CA ILE A 154 14.54 -4.89 -8.66
C ILE A 154 14.10 -3.62 -9.39
N THR A 155 15.05 -2.72 -9.67
CA THR A 155 14.74 -1.44 -10.33
C THR A 155 14.18 -1.65 -11.73
N ALA A 156 14.77 -2.53 -12.51
CA ALA A 156 14.29 -2.88 -13.84
C ALA A 156 12.88 -3.49 -13.78
N ARG A 157 12.63 -4.39 -12.83
CA ARG A 157 11.33 -5.03 -12.68
C ARG A 157 10.24 -4.04 -12.25
N VAL A 158 10.54 -3.11 -11.35
CA VAL A 158 9.58 -2.07 -10.95
C VAL A 158 9.26 -1.14 -12.10
N ALA A 159 10.27 -0.76 -12.90
CA ALA A 159 10.06 0.06 -14.09
C ALA A 159 9.17 -0.65 -15.12
N ASP A 160 9.40 -1.93 -15.37
CA ASP A 160 8.61 -2.77 -16.29
C ASP A 160 7.16 -2.95 -15.81
N GLN A 161 6.91 -2.97 -14.51
CA GLN A 161 5.60 -3.17 -13.91
C GLN A 161 4.92 -1.86 -13.47
N ARG A 162 5.38 -0.72 -13.94
CA ARG A 162 4.91 0.60 -13.50
C ARG A 162 3.39 0.75 -13.59
N ASP A 163 2.82 0.40 -14.73
CA ASP A 163 1.36 0.59 -14.95
C ASP A 163 0.54 -0.32 -14.03
N VAL A 164 1.01 -1.55 -13.79
CA VAL A 164 0.39 -2.47 -12.83
C VAL A 164 0.45 -1.91 -11.41
N LEU A 165 1.59 -1.36 -11.01
CA LEU A 165 1.76 -0.77 -9.66
C LEU A 165 0.85 0.44 -9.46
N LEU A 166 0.64 1.24 -10.49
CA LEU A 166 -0.24 2.41 -10.46
C LEU A 166 -1.74 2.05 -10.55
N GLY A 167 -2.08 0.79 -10.86
CA GLY A 167 -3.47 0.38 -11.09
C GLY A 167 -4.06 1.04 -12.33
N ALA A 168 -3.22 1.36 -13.30
CA ALA A 168 -3.64 1.84 -14.61
C ALA A 168 -4.07 0.61 -15.44
N ARG A 169 -5.37 0.45 -15.60
CA ARG A 169 -6.00 -0.48 -16.56
C ARG A 169 -6.70 0.31 -17.63
#